data_b9882fbf30d003d532d66a762d255461
#
_entry.id   b9882fbf30d003d532d66a762d255461
#
_cell.length_a   1.000
_cell.length_b   1.000
_cell.length_c   1.000
_cell.angle_alpha   90.00
_cell.angle_beta   90.00
_cell.angle_gamma   90.00
#
_symmetry.space_group_name_H-M   'P 1'
#
loop_
_entity.id
_entity.type
_entity.pdbx_description
1 polymer ?
#
loop_
_entity_poly.entity_id
_entity_poly.type
_entity_poly.pdbx_seq_one_letter_code
_entity_poly.pdbx_strand_id
1 'polypeptide(L)'
;MISLITATYGRTEEVRTLLGSLARQSYKDFEFILVDQNPHFILREMVAEYASRLTIQYIRSEAKGLSLNRNIGLDYSRGEIVAFPDDDCFYEEDVLEKVIDVFQRQKDIVLVATAVKDAFDGRVWKVSERELISRNKTLRYCFSNNIFVRKTEARFDVRLGVGAYWGSGEESDYLWEI
;
A
#
# COMPACT_ATOMS: atom_id res chain seq x y z
N MET A 1 0.19 1.78 14.92
CA MET A 1 -0.64 0.99 13.98
C MET A 1 -0.36 1.42 12.55
N ILE A 2 -0.36 0.48 11.59
CA ILE A 2 -0.21 0.71 10.15
C ILE A 2 -1.55 0.46 9.45
N SER A 3 -1.97 1.32 8.50
CA SER A 3 -3.08 1.05 7.58
C SER A 3 -2.53 0.75 6.19
N LEU A 4 -2.81 -0.45 5.68
CA LEU A 4 -2.47 -0.88 4.33
C LEU A 4 -3.70 -0.71 3.45
N ILE A 5 -3.59 0.07 2.38
CA ILE A 5 -4.72 0.47 1.52
C ILE A 5 -4.48 -0.05 0.11
N THR A 6 -5.33 -0.94 -0.35
CA THR A 6 -5.27 -1.48 -1.71
C THR A 6 -6.56 -1.18 -2.46
N ALA A 7 -6.43 -0.58 -3.64
CA ALA A 7 -7.51 -0.46 -4.60
C ALA A 7 -7.36 -1.54 -5.67
N THR A 8 -8.41 -2.30 -5.95
CA THR A 8 -8.36 -3.44 -6.88
C THR A 8 -9.48 -3.40 -7.91
N TYR A 9 -9.17 -3.91 -9.12
CA TYR A 9 -10.13 -4.11 -10.19
C TYR A 9 -9.72 -5.28 -11.09
N GLY A 10 -10.60 -6.25 -11.25
CA GLY A 10 -10.41 -7.38 -12.18
C GLY A 10 -9.44 -8.47 -11.69
N ARG A 11 -8.93 -8.37 -10.45
CA ARG A 11 -7.94 -9.28 -9.88
C ARG A 11 -8.51 -10.06 -8.71
N THR A 12 -8.28 -11.36 -8.68
CA THR A 12 -8.78 -12.26 -7.64
C THR A 12 -7.66 -13.05 -6.98
N GLU A 13 -6.87 -13.77 -7.77
CA GLU A 13 -5.78 -14.62 -7.25
C GLU A 13 -4.61 -13.78 -6.74
N GLU A 14 -4.38 -12.64 -7.36
CA GLU A 14 -3.37 -11.67 -6.90
C GLU A 14 -3.75 -11.13 -5.51
N VAL A 15 -5.00 -10.71 -5.33
CA VAL A 15 -5.51 -10.27 -4.02
C VAL A 15 -5.43 -11.39 -2.98
N ARG A 16 -5.69 -12.65 -3.36
CA ARG A 16 -5.53 -13.83 -2.48
C ARG A 16 -4.07 -13.97 -2.04
N THR A 17 -3.13 -13.79 -2.96
CA THR A 17 -1.69 -13.85 -2.68
C THR A 17 -1.27 -12.76 -1.71
N LEU A 18 -1.72 -11.53 -1.93
CA LEU A 18 -1.49 -10.40 -1.02
C LEU A 18 -2.05 -10.70 0.38
N LEU A 19 -3.33 -11.09 0.50
CA LEU A 19 -3.96 -11.45 1.79
C LEU A 19 -3.19 -12.57 2.51
N GLY A 20 -2.75 -13.58 1.77
CA GLY A 20 -1.93 -14.68 2.31
C GLY A 20 -0.61 -14.17 2.90
N SER A 21 0.05 -13.23 2.24
CA SER A 21 1.31 -12.62 2.73
C SER A 21 1.09 -11.76 3.97
N LEU A 22 0.00 -10.97 3.99
CA LEU A 22 -0.36 -10.15 5.15
C LEU A 22 -0.71 -11.00 6.38
N ALA A 23 -1.39 -12.13 6.19
CA ALA A 23 -1.72 -13.04 7.28
C ALA A 23 -0.46 -13.65 7.96
N ARG A 24 0.66 -13.72 7.24
CA ARG A 24 1.95 -14.23 7.75
C ARG A 24 2.83 -13.17 8.40
N GLN A 25 2.49 -11.87 8.30
CA GLN A 25 3.32 -10.82 8.92
C GLN A 25 3.59 -11.10 10.41
N SER A 26 4.83 -10.88 10.85
CA SER A 26 5.23 -10.99 12.26
C SER A 26 4.60 -9.86 13.10
N TYR A 27 4.58 -8.65 12.60
CA TYR A 27 3.92 -7.50 13.22
C TYR A 27 2.41 -7.58 13.00
N LYS A 28 1.60 -7.45 14.07
CA LYS A 28 0.15 -7.67 14.03
C LYS A 28 -0.70 -6.39 14.23
N ASP A 29 -0.09 -5.28 14.67
CA ASP A 29 -0.81 -4.02 14.88
C ASP A 29 -0.98 -3.24 13.57
N PHE A 30 -1.73 -3.83 12.64
CA PHE A 30 -2.10 -3.22 11.35
C PHE A 30 -3.53 -3.57 10.95
N GLU A 31 -4.10 -2.76 10.08
CA GLU A 31 -5.35 -3.02 9.38
C GLU A 31 -5.12 -3.06 7.87
N PHE A 32 -5.95 -3.80 7.17
CA PHE A 32 -5.97 -3.85 5.72
C PHE A 32 -7.28 -3.30 5.20
N ILE A 33 -7.23 -2.32 4.32
CA ILE A 33 -8.38 -1.65 3.72
C ILE A 33 -8.38 -2.01 2.23
N LEU A 34 -9.33 -2.84 1.83
CA LEU A 34 -9.49 -3.27 0.44
C LEU A 34 -10.65 -2.52 -0.20
N VAL A 35 -10.33 -1.65 -1.16
CA VAL A 35 -11.32 -0.90 -1.95
C VAL A 35 -11.53 -1.60 -3.28
N ASP A 36 -12.65 -2.29 -3.39
CA ASP A 36 -13.00 -3.15 -4.53
C ASP A 36 -13.87 -2.41 -5.54
N GLN A 37 -13.34 -2.24 -6.76
CA GLN A 37 -14.01 -1.59 -7.90
C GLN A 37 -14.73 -2.58 -8.83
N ASN A 38 -14.75 -3.87 -8.51
CA ASN A 38 -15.42 -4.88 -9.35
C ASN A 38 -16.95 -4.68 -9.38
N PRO A 39 -17.64 -5.00 -10.46
CA PRO A 39 -19.08 -4.81 -10.58
C PRO A 39 -19.92 -5.70 -9.64
N HIS A 40 -19.32 -6.80 -9.14
CA HIS A 40 -19.94 -7.77 -8.23
C HIS A 40 -19.07 -7.97 -6.99
N PHE A 41 -19.64 -8.55 -5.93
CA PHE A 41 -18.92 -8.84 -4.68
C PHE A 41 -18.03 -10.10 -4.79
N ILE A 42 -17.23 -10.20 -5.86
CA ILE A 42 -16.42 -11.40 -6.15
C ILE A 42 -15.35 -11.69 -5.10
N LEU A 43 -14.88 -10.64 -4.39
CA LEU A 43 -13.85 -10.76 -3.36
C LEU A 43 -14.42 -10.97 -1.94
N ARG A 44 -15.73 -10.82 -1.75
CA ARG A 44 -16.36 -10.83 -0.42
C ARG A 44 -16.11 -12.12 0.34
N GLU A 45 -16.32 -13.27 -0.32
CA GLU A 45 -16.14 -14.58 0.30
C GLU A 45 -14.66 -14.82 0.62
N MET A 46 -13.77 -14.50 -0.30
CA MET A 46 -12.33 -14.58 -0.10
C MET A 46 -11.88 -13.74 1.11
N VAL A 47 -12.33 -12.49 1.21
CA VAL A 47 -12.00 -11.63 2.35
C VAL A 47 -12.48 -12.24 3.66
N ALA A 48 -13.67 -12.85 3.67
CA ALA A 48 -14.22 -13.52 4.86
C ALA A 48 -13.36 -14.69 5.34
N GLU A 49 -12.69 -15.43 4.44
CA GLU A 49 -11.74 -16.50 4.80
C GLU A 49 -10.57 -16.01 5.65
N TYR A 50 -10.20 -14.74 5.54
CA TYR A 50 -9.08 -14.12 6.27
C TYR A 50 -9.51 -13.36 7.53
N ALA A 51 -10.80 -13.16 7.77
CA ALA A 51 -11.33 -12.33 8.87
C ALA A 51 -10.90 -12.78 10.27
N SER A 52 -10.56 -14.06 10.47
CA SER A 52 -10.04 -14.57 11.75
C SER A 52 -8.54 -14.28 11.97
N ARG A 53 -7.81 -13.87 10.93
CA ARG A 53 -6.36 -13.67 10.93
C ARG A 53 -5.94 -12.23 10.68
N LEU A 54 -6.81 -11.45 10.04
CA LEU A 54 -6.56 -10.07 9.62
C LEU A 54 -7.70 -9.14 10.04
N THR A 55 -7.37 -7.93 10.46
CA THR A 55 -8.33 -6.85 10.60
C THR A 55 -8.54 -6.24 9.22
N ILE A 56 -9.63 -6.59 8.53
CA ILE A 56 -9.92 -6.15 7.17
C ILE A 56 -11.15 -5.25 7.15
N GLN A 57 -11.02 -4.10 6.49
CA GLN A 57 -12.16 -3.28 6.05
C GLN A 57 -12.34 -3.50 4.54
N TYR A 58 -13.42 -4.15 4.16
CA TYR A 58 -13.78 -4.36 2.75
C TYR A 58 -14.79 -3.31 2.31
N ILE A 59 -14.40 -2.49 1.35
CA ILE A 59 -15.19 -1.36 0.85
C ILE A 59 -15.48 -1.61 -0.64
N ARG A 60 -16.75 -1.68 -0.98
CA ARG A 60 -17.17 -1.72 -2.37
C ARG A 60 -17.26 -0.30 -2.92
N SER A 61 -16.61 -0.05 -4.04
CA SER A 61 -16.63 1.25 -4.71
C SER A 61 -17.20 1.14 -6.14
N GLU A 62 -18.09 2.02 -6.50
CA GLU A 62 -18.56 2.17 -7.88
C GLU A 62 -17.67 3.13 -8.68
N ALA A 63 -16.87 3.92 -7.99
CA ALA A 63 -15.93 4.85 -8.59
C ALA A 63 -14.78 4.10 -9.28
N LYS A 64 -14.36 4.59 -10.45
CA LYS A 64 -13.23 4.05 -11.19
C LYS A 64 -12.01 4.94 -11.06
N GLY A 65 -10.83 4.33 -10.99
CA GLY A 65 -9.55 5.02 -10.91
C GLY A 65 -8.79 4.73 -9.62
N LEU A 66 -7.49 4.52 -9.77
CA LEU A 66 -6.60 4.11 -8.68
C LEU A 66 -6.54 5.16 -7.56
N SER A 67 -6.22 6.40 -7.92
CA SER A 67 -6.07 7.53 -6.98
C SER A 67 -7.35 7.82 -6.20
N LEU A 68 -8.50 7.82 -6.87
CA LEU A 68 -9.79 8.04 -6.22
C LEU A 68 -10.07 6.95 -5.18
N ASN A 69 -9.80 5.69 -5.51
CA ASN A 69 -10.07 4.57 -4.60
C ASN A 69 -9.02 4.46 -3.47
N ARG A 70 -7.77 4.89 -3.69
CA ARG A 70 -6.80 5.08 -2.59
C ARG A 70 -7.26 6.18 -1.63
N ASN A 71 -7.82 7.28 -2.14
CA ASN A 71 -8.39 8.34 -1.30
C ASN A 71 -9.58 7.83 -0.46
N ILE A 72 -10.48 7.04 -1.05
CA ILE A 72 -11.54 6.37 -0.28
C ILE A 72 -10.92 5.53 0.85
N GLY A 73 -9.89 4.74 0.57
CA GLY A 73 -9.20 3.97 1.60
C GLY A 73 -8.56 4.84 2.69
N LEU A 74 -7.98 5.99 2.33
CA LEU A 74 -7.42 6.95 3.29
C LEU A 74 -8.47 7.49 4.26
N ASP A 75 -9.71 7.71 3.81
CA ASP A 75 -10.80 8.20 4.66
C ASP A 75 -11.20 7.19 5.74
N TYR A 76 -11.00 5.90 5.50
CA TYR A 76 -11.26 4.83 6.46
C TYR A 76 -10.05 4.43 7.29
N SER A 77 -8.85 4.93 6.96
CA SER A 77 -7.61 4.54 7.65
C SER A 77 -7.50 5.15 9.05
N ARG A 78 -7.08 4.34 10.02
CA ARG A 78 -6.90 4.72 11.43
C ARG A 78 -5.44 4.71 11.88
N GLY A 79 -4.55 4.14 11.06
CA GLY A 79 -3.12 4.05 11.36
C GLY A 79 -2.43 5.41 11.28
N GLU A 80 -1.40 5.58 12.13
CA GLU A 80 -0.47 6.72 12.06
C GLU A 80 0.49 6.62 10.87
N ILE A 81 0.61 5.42 10.30
CA ILE A 81 1.40 5.11 9.12
C ILE A 81 0.44 4.52 8.09
N VAL A 82 0.53 4.99 6.85
CA VAL A 82 -0.21 4.46 5.71
C VAL A 82 0.73 3.88 4.67
N ALA A 83 0.30 2.86 3.96
CA ALA A 83 0.99 2.27 2.82
C ALA A 83 -0.02 1.85 1.76
N PHE A 84 0.44 1.74 0.51
CA PHE A 84 -0.42 1.53 -0.64
C PHE A 84 0.05 0.31 -1.45
N PRO A 85 -0.02 -0.92 -0.88
CA PRO A 85 0.31 -2.12 -1.64
C PRO A 85 -0.56 -2.25 -2.88
N ASP A 86 0.07 -2.55 -4.02
CA ASP A 86 -0.66 -2.92 -5.22
C ASP A 86 -1.30 -4.31 -5.03
N ASP A 87 -2.39 -4.57 -5.72
CA ASP A 87 -3.17 -5.80 -5.56
C ASP A 87 -2.44 -7.06 -6.07
N ASP A 88 -1.34 -6.90 -6.83
CA ASP A 88 -0.48 -7.95 -7.37
C ASP A 88 0.88 -8.07 -6.66
N CYS A 89 1.07 -7.40 -5.54
CA CYS A 89 2.28 -7.53 -4.73
C CYS A 89 2.08 -8.50 -3.55
N PHE A 90 3.17 -8.83 -2.87
CA PHE A 90 3.16 -9.51 -1.58
C PHE A 90 4.33 -9.03 -0.71
N TYR A 91 4.21 -9.18 0.59
CA TYR A 91 5.24 -8.79 1.55
C TYR A 91 5.93 -10.03 2.16
N GLU A 92 7.24 -9.95 2.33
CA GLU A 92 8.00 -10.87 3.18
C GLU A 92 7.51 -10.75 4.63
N GLU A 93 7.61 -11.81 5.43
CA GLU A 93 6.94 -11.95 6.74
C GLU A 93 7.32 -10.89 7.78
N ASP A 94 8.50 -10.28 7.65
CA ASP A 94 9.03 -9.33 8.63
C ASP A 94 9.05 -7.87 8.14
N VAL A 95 8.43 -7.58 6.98
CA VAL A 95 8.47 -6.23 6.38
C VAL A 95 7.83 -5.19 7.31
N LEU A 96 6.62 -5.44 7.81
CA LEU A 96 5.93 -4.48 8.68
C LEU A 96 6.67 -4.26 10.00
N GLU A 97 7.29 -5.29 10.57
CA GLU A 97 8.11 -5.19 11.78
C GLU A 97 9.35 -4.32 11.54
N LYS A 98 10.05 -4.53 10.44
CA LYS A 98 11.22 -3.72 10.05
C LYS A 98 10.85 -2.25 9.82
N VAL A 99 9.72 -2.01 9.18
CA VAL A 99 9.23 -0.66 8.91
C VAL A 99 8.89 0.07 10.21
N ILE A 100 8.12 -0.57 11.10
CA ILE A 100 7.72 0.07 12.35
C ILE A 100 8.94 0.34 13.25
N ASP A 101 9.94 -0.55 13.27
CA ASP A 101 11.20 -0.35 13.99
C ASP A 101 11.93 0.92 13.53
N VAL A 102 11.98 1.19 12.22
CA VAL A 102 12.56 2.44 11.69
C VAL A 102 11.79 3.66 12.19
N PHE A 103 10.46 3.67 12.08
CA PHE A 103 9.65 4.81 12.54
C PHE A 103 9.71 5.03 14.06
N GLN A 104 9.89 3.96 14.84
CA GLN A 104 10.04 4.06 16.30
C GLN A 104 11.39 4.65 16.71
N ARG A 105 12.47 4.27 16.03
CA ARG A 105 13.84 4.74 16.32
C ARG A 105 14.10 6.13 15.79
N GLN A 106 13.45 6.52 14.69
CA GLN A 106 13.70 7.80 14.01
C GLN A 106 12.40 8.58 13.86
N LYS A 107 12.11 9.42 14.84
CA LYS A 107 10.84 10.15 14.93
C LYS A 107 10.64 11.19 13.82
N ASP A 108 11.73 11.73 13.30
CA ASP A 108 11.74 12.78 12.27
C ASP A 108 11.54 12.23 10.84
N ILE A 109 11.61 10.90 10.66
CA ILE A 109 11.35 10.29 9.36
C ILE A 109 9.86 10.32 9.06
N VAL A 110 9.51 10.82 7.88
CA VAL A 110 8.12 10.87 7.37
C VAL A 110 7.81 9.74 6.40
N LEU A 111 8.82 9.17 5.75
CA LEU A 111 8.71 8.13 4.73
C LEU A 111 9.75 7.03 4.95
N VAL A 112 9.34 5.78 4.82
CA VAL A 112 10.22 4.61 4.67
C VAL A 112 9.90 3.96 3.33
N ALA A 113 10.90 3.78 2.48
CA ALA A 113 10.80 2.97 1.27
C ALA A 113 11.56 1.65 1.46
N THR A 114 10.92 0.53 1.19
CA THR A 114 11.53 -0.80 1.28
C THR A 114 12.15 -1.22 -0.05
N ALA A 115 13.01 -2.23 -0.03
CA ALA A 115 13.47 -2.86 -1.26
C ALA A 115 12.31 -3.58 -1.96
N VAL A 116 12.31 -3.55 -3.29
CA VAL A 116 11.36 -4.31 -4.12
C VAL A 116 12.10 -5.47 -4.75
N LYS A 117 11.49 -6.66 -4.70
CA LYS A 117 12.00 -7.88 -5.32
C LYS A 117 11.03 -8.32 -6.42
N ASP A 118 11.57 -8.56 -7.61
CA ASP A 118 10.80 -9.15 -8.69
C ASP A 118 10.45 -10.61 -8.35
N ALA A 119 9.16 -10.94 -8.45
CA ALA A 119 8.66 -12.27 -8.11
C ALA A 119 9.08 -13.35 -9.12
N PHE A 120 9.40 -12.97 -10.37
CA PHE A 120 9.72 -13.93 -11.44
C PHE A 120 11.20 -14.26 -11.50
N ASP A 121 12.07 -13.24 -11.46
CA ASP A 121 13.51 -13.44 -11.65
C ASP A 121 14.35 -13.19 -10.38
N GLY A 122 13.70 -12.81 -9.29
CA GLY A 122 14.34 -12.57 -7.99
C GLY A 122 15.25 -11.35 -7.96
N ARG A 123 15.28 -10.53 -9.02
CA ARG A 123 16.02 -9.25 -9.00
C ARG A 123 15.52 -8.36 -7.88
N VAL A 124 16.46 -7.83 -7.13
CA VAL A 124 16.16 -6.89 -6.05
C VAL A 124 16.51 -5.49 -6.50
N TRP A 125 15.50 -4.64 -6.54
CA TRP A 125 15.68 -3.21 -6.75
C TRP A 125 16.02 -2.60 -5.39
N LYS A 126 17.32 -2.40 -5.16
CA LYS A 126 17.86 -1.91 -3.89
C LYS A 126 18.20 -0.44 -3.96
N VAL A 127 17.90 0.23 -2.85
CA VAL A 127 18.89 1.13 -2.24
C VAL A 127 19.88 0.22 -1.51
N SER A 128 21.16 0.26 -1.83
CA SER A 128 22.16 -0.71 -1.35
C SER A 128 22.44 -0.64 0.15
N GLU A 129 22.04 0.45 0.82
CA GLU A 129 22.22 0.72 2.24
C GLU A 129 21.04 1.56 2.76
N ARG A 130 20.86 1.61 4.09
CA ARG A 130 19.95 2.57 4.72
C ARG A 130 20.45 3.97 4.43
N GLU A 131 19.79 4.66 3.55
CA GLU A 131 20.15 6.01 3.11
C GLU A 131 18.99 6.96 3.40
N LEU A 132 19.31 8.16 3.90
CA LEU A 132 18.33 9.24 3.91
C LEU A 132 18.13 9.74 2.48
N ILE A 133 16.94 9.52 1.94
CA ILE A 133 16.58 9.99 0.61
C ILE A 133 16.00 11.41 0.70
N SER A 134 16.56 12.32 -0.10
CA SER A 134 15.97 13.64 -0.28
C SER A 134 14.75 13.56 -1.20
N ARG A 135 13.88 14.57 -1.14
CA ARG A 135 12.68 14.68 -1.98
C ARG A 135 12.96 14.40 -3.48
N ASN A 136 14.09 14.87 -4.01
CA ASN A 136 14.45 14.65 -5.41
C ASN A 136 14.81 13.20 -5.77
N LYS A 137 15.09 12.36 -4.79
CA LYS A 137 15.40 10.94 -4.97
C LYS A 137 14.16 10.04 -4.88
N THR A 138 13.00 10.55 -4.44
CA THR A 138 11.77 9.77 -4.29
C THR A 138 11.33 9.14 -5.61
N LEU A 139 11.41 9.87 -6.72
CA LEU A 139 11.10 9.37 -8.06
C LEU A 139 11.88 8.11 -8.48
N ARG A 140 13.04 7.89 -7.87
CA ARG A 140 13.90 6.75 -8.20
C ARG A 140 13.66 5.53 -7.34
N TYR A 141 13.22 5.72 -6.10
CA TYR A 141 13.19 4.67 -5.07
C TYR A 141 11.81 4.37 -4.51
N CYS A 142 10.84 5.25 -4.76
CA CYS A 142 9.51 5.14 -4.19
C CYS A 142 8.49 4.73 -5.26
N PHE A 143 7.88 3.59 -5.03
CA PHE A 143 6.75 3.06 -5.79
C PHE A 143 5.60 2.83 -4.81
N SER A 144 4.36 2.76 -5.27
CA SER A 144 3.20 2.55 -4.39
C SER A 144 3.37 1.37 -3.45
N ASN A 145 3.86 0.25 -3.97
CA ASN A 145 3.96 -1.02 -3.22
C ASN A 145 5.09 -1.06 -2.18
N ASN A 146 6.01 -0.08 -2.16
CA ASN A 146 7.15 -0.11 -1.24
C ASN A 146 7.23 1.07 -0.27
N ILE A 147 6.28 2.00 -0.32
CA ILE A 147 6.27 3.19 0.55
C ILE A 147 5.38 3.00 1.77
N PHE A 148 5.90 3.48 2.90
CA PHE A 148 5.19 3.61 4.16
C PHE A 148 5.38 5.05 4.64
N VAL A 149 4.29 5.75 4.91
CA VAL A 149 4.27 7.20 5.12
C VAL A 149 3.57 7.54 6.43
N ARG A 150 4.10 8.48 7.23
CA ARG A 150 3.30 9.07 8.31
C ARG A 150 2.08 9.72 7.73
N LYS A 151 0.92 9.33 8.23
CA LYS A 151 -0.36 9.85 7.74
C LYS A 151 -0.45 11.35 7.93
N THR A 152 -0.80 12.05 6.87
CA THR A 152 -1.09 13.49 6.82
C THR A 152 -2.48 13.72 6.21
N GLU A 153 -2.83 14.96 5.93
CA GLU A 153 -4.04 15.32 5.18
C GLU A 153 -3.86 15.22 3.65
N ALA A 154 -2.66 14.84 3.17
CA ALA A 154 -2.38 14.68 1.75
C ALA A 154 -3.32 13.68 1.08
N ARG A 155 -3.65 13.93 -0.17
CA ARG A 155 -4.52 13.10 -1.02
C ARG A 155 -3.88 12.88 -2.38
N PHE A 156 -4.20 11.76 -3.00
CA PHE A 156 -3.86 11.53 -4.40
C PHE A 156 -4.66 12.46 -5.31
N ASP A 157 -4.00 13.06 -6.31
CA ASP A 157 -4.69 13.77 -7.37
C ASP A 157 -5.46 12.76 -8.25
N VAL A 158 -6.77 12.87 -8.27
CA VAL A 158 -7.66 11.95 -9.01
C VAL A 158 -7.52 12.04 -10.53
N ARG A 159 -6.77 13.03 -11.04
CA ARG A 159 -6.43 13.15 -12.46
C ARG A 159 -5.25 12.27 -12.86
N LEU A 160 -4.51 11.72 -11.87
CA LEU A 160 -3.32 10.89 -12.04
C LEU A 160 -3.63 9.43 -11.69
N GLY A 161 -2.83 8.50 -12.25
CA GLY A 161 -2.89 7.07 -11.97
C GLY A 161 -3.78 6.27 -12.92
N VAL A 162 -3.73 4.97 -12.77
CA VAL A 162 -4.46 4.02 -13.62
C VAL A 162 -5.96 4.30 -13.59
N GLY A 163 -6.56 4.42 -14.78
CA GLY A 163 -7.99 4.74 -14.95
C GLY A 163 -8.34 6.22 -14.87
N ALA A 164 -7.35 7.10 -14.70
CA ALA A 164 -7.50 8.56 -14.74
C ALA A 164 -7.03 9.15 -16.09
N TYR A 165 -7.16 10.48 -16.25
CA TYR A 165 -6.75 11.18 -17.48
C TYR A 165 -5.24 11.03 -17.75
N TRP A 166 -4.41 11.18 -16.70
CA TRP A 166 -2.98 10.89 -16.74
C TRP A 166 -2.74 9.53 -16.10
N GLY A 167 -2.29 8.55 -16.87
CA GLY A 167 -2.23 7.14 -16.48
C GLY A 167 -1.15 6.78 -15.43
N SER A 168 -0.39 7.75 -14.90
CA SER A 168 0.69 7.54 -13.92
C SER A 168 1.07 8.84 -13.22
N GLY A 169 2.00 8.74 -12.22
CA GLY A 169 2.57 9.89 -11.53
C GLY A 169 1.92 10.20 -10.19
N GLU A 170 0.91 9.45 -9.80
CA GLU A 170 0.13 9.65 -8.57
C GLU A 170 0.96 9.50 -7.30
N GLU A 171 1.89 8.54 -7.23
CA GLU A 171 2.75 8.37 -6.05
C GLU A 171 3.69 9.55 -5.87
N SER A 172 4.27 10.01 -6.97
CA SER A 172 5.22 11.12 -6.95
C SER A 172 4.54 12.41 -6.52
N ASP A 173 3.34 12.67 -7.04
CA ASP A 173 2.51 13.80 -6.66
C ASP A 173 2.15 13.73 -5.16
N TYR A 174 1.60 12.60 -4.72
CA TYR A 174 1.25 12.37 -3.31
C TYR A 174 2.46 12.57 -2.37
N LEU A 175 3.64 12.04 -2.73
CA LEU A 175 4.86 12.20 -1.93
C LEU A 175 5.39 13.63 -1.93
N TRP A 176 4.95 14.47 -2.84
CA TRP A 176 5.33 15.89 -2.85
C TRP A 176 4.40 16.77 -2.00
N GLU A 177 3.22 16.25 -1.64
CA GLU A 177 2.29 16.90 -0.72
C GLU A 177 2.63 16.67 0.77
N ILE A 178 3.45 15.66 1.08
CA ILE A 178 3.92 15.33 2.45
C ILE A 178 5.36 15.84 2.67
#